data_2d70f2c56ee1ad624ba713378f6e15d5
#
_entry.id   2d70f2c56ee1ad624ba713378f6e15d5
#
_cell.length_a   1.000
_cell.length_b   1.000
_cell.length_c   1.000
_cell.angle_alpha   90.00
_cell.angle_beta   90.00
_cell.angle_gamma   90.00
#
_symmetry.space_group_name_H-M   'P 1'
#
loop_
_entity.id
_entity.type
_entity.pdbx_description
1 polymer ?
#
loop_
_entity_poly.entity_id
_entity_poly.type
_entity_poly.pdbx_seq_one_letter_code
_entity_poly.pdbx_strand_id
1 'polypeptide(L)'
;IAFIDDASRLITFSQFCFEQNFLAMRAVLKEAVARRGIPTLIYTDQGKIYRSQQLQLICARMGCSVIHAEPFDPKSKGKIERFFQTVRTRFLAKFDPEEDITLEELNQRYFKWLEDDYQQKIHSGTDRSPLEFFMSQADRVKMVTDPKVLDEYFLLREERKVEADGNISVQNLKYQVDSPLILAGKRVEVRF
;
A
#
# COMPACT_ATOMS: atom_id res chain seq x y z
N ILE A 1 -4.21 -3.10 6.96
CA ILE A 1 -3.91 -3.26 5.53
C ILE A 1 -2.61 -4.03 5.41
N ALA A 2 -2.48 -4.96 4.47
CA ALA A 2 -1.27 -5.74 4.26
C ALA A 2 -1.06 -6.06 2.77
N PHE A 3 0.21 -6.15 2.35
CA PHE A 3 0.63 -6.69 1.07
C PHE A 3 1.55 -7.90 1.32
N ILE A 4 1.27 -9.00 0.65
CA ILE A 4 1.97 -10.27 0.76
C ILE A 4 2.58 -10.67 -0.58
N ASP A 5 3.82 -11.12 -0.56
CA ASP A 5 4.42 -11.76 -1.74
C ASP A 5 3.85 -13.16 -1.93
N ASP A 6 3.32 -13.42 -3.11
CA ASP A 6 2.58 -14.64 -3.40
C ASP A 6 3.44 -15.89 -3.36
N ALA A 7 4.70 -15.81 -3.72
CA ALA A 7 5.63 -16.94 -3.73
C ALA A 7 6.15 -17.24 -2.33
N SER A 8 6.79 -16.28 -1.68
CA SER A 8 7.51 -16.48 -0.41
C SER A 8 6.63 -16.40 0.83
N ARG A 9 5.43 -15.82 0.73
CA ARG A 9 4.56 -15.43 1.86
C ARG A 9 5.12 -14.27 2.69
N LEU A 10 6.20 -13.63 2.23
CA LEU A 10 6.73 -12.43 2.87
C LEU A 10 5.66 -11.35 2.92
N ILE A 11 5.47 -10.73 4.04
CA ILE A 11 4.68 -9.50 4.13
C ILE A 11 5.59 -8.35 3.70
N THR A 12 5.33 -7.80 2.52
CA THR A 12 6.14 -6.72 1.96
C THR A 12 6.02 -5.45 2.78
N PHE A 13 4.82 -5.15 3.24
CA PHE A 13 4.51 -4.22 4.32
C PHE A 13 3.07 -4.43 4.83
N SER A 14 2.84 -4.12 6.08
CA SER A 14 1.52 -4.21 6.71
C SER A 14 1.44 -3.26 7.90
N GLN A 15 0.25 -2.69 8.12
CA GLN A 15 0.02 -1.71 9.17
C GLN A 15 -1.42 -1.73 9.64
N PHE A 16 -1.65 -1.56 10.94
CA PHE A 16 -2.96 -1.22 11.48
C PHE A 16 -3.29 0.23 11.18
N CYS A 17 -4.52 0.47 10.74
CA CYS A 17 -5.04 1.80 10.41
C CYS A 17 -6.42 1.94 11.03
N PHE A 18 -6.80 3.14 11.46
CA PHE A 18 -8.18 3.40 11.95
C PHE A 18 -9.20 3.24 10.82
N GLU A 19 -8.83 3.59 9.59
CA GLU A 19 -9.73 3.54 8.44
C GLU A 19 -9.16 2.70 7.32
N GLN A 20 -10.04 1.96 6.65
CA GLN A 20 -9.71 1.26 5.42
C GLN A 20 -10.12 2.14 4.23
N ASN A 21 -9.32 3.16 3.95
CA ASN A 21 -9.53 4.07 2.84
C ASN A 21 -8.36 4.01 1.83
N PHE A 22 -8.52 4.73 0.71
CA PHE A 22 -7.51 4.75 -0.36
C PHE A 22 -6.18 5.35 0.11
N LEU A 23 -6.19 6.40 0.94
CA LEU A 23 -4.96 7.05 1.39
C LEU A 23 -4.14 6.15 2.30
N ALA A 24 -4.79 5.43 3.22
CA ALA A 24 -4.14 4.42 4.07
C ALA A 24 -3.55 3.28 3.22
N MET A 25 -4.30 2.77 2.24
CA MET A 25 -3.81 1.74 1.32
C MET A 25 -2.62 2.23 0.49
N ARG A 26 -2.68 3.45 -0.04
CA ARG A 26 -1.59 4.09 -0.78
C ARG A 26 -0.31 4.21 0.06
N ALA A 27 -0.43 4.63 1.32
CA ALA A 27 0.71 4.74 2.23
C ALA A 27 1.35 3.37 2.49
N VAL A 28 0.54 2.34 2.77
CA VAL A 28 1.02 0.96 2.97
C VAL A 28 1.68 0.41 1.69
N LEU A 29 1.12 0.66 0.51
CA LEU A 29 1.71 0.24 -0.76
C LEU A 29 3.05 0.95 -1.03
N LYS A 30 3.15 2.25 -0.74
CA LYS A 30 4.39 3.01 -0.90
C LYS A 30 5.51 2.44 -0.04
N GLU A 31 5.23 2.15 1.22
CA GLU A 31 6.17 1.51 2.14
C GLU A 31 6.56 0.09 1.67
N ALA A 32 5.60 -0.69 1.16
CA ALA A 32 5.87 -2.01 0.60
C ALA A 32 6.87 -1.92 -0.58
N VAL A 33 6.65 -0.97 -1.50
CA VAL A 33 7.55 -0.74 -2.65
C VAL A 33 8.91 -0.22 -2.20
N ALA A 34 8.96 0.70 -1.24
CA ALA A 34 10.22 1.22 -0.69
C ALA A 34 11.10 0.12 -0.11
N ARG A 35 10.49 -0.81 0.62
CA ARG A 35 11.21 -1.86 1.37
C ARG A 35 11.53 -3.10 0.55
N ARG A 36 10.64 -3.48 -0.37
CA ARG A 36 10.70 -4.79 -1.04
C ARG A 36 10.62 -4.71 -2.57
N GLY A 37 10.69 -3.48 -3.11
CA GLY A 37 10.73 -3.24 -4.55
C GLY A 37 9.35 -3.22 -5.23
N ILE A 38 9.37 -2.94 -6.52
CA ILE A 38 8.17 -2.84 -7.36
C ILE A 38 7.67 -4.24 -7.69
N PRO A 39 6.42 -4.58 -7.38
CA PRO A 39 5.82 -5.84 -7.82
C PRO A 39 5.55 -5.82 -9.32
N THR A 40 5.69 -6.97 -9.98
CA THR A 40 5.28 -7.12 -11.38
C THR A 40 3.76 -7.04 -11.50
N LEU A 41 3.05 -7.56 -10.50
CA LEU A 41 1.60 -7.66 -10.47
C LEU A 41 1.08 -7.48 -9.05
N ILE A 42 0.03 -6.68 -8.90
CA ILE A 42 -0.77 -6.61 -7.68
C ILE A 42 -2.10 -7.31 -7.93
N TYR A 43 -2.39 -8.31 -7.10
CA TYR A 43 -3.65 -9.02 -7.10
C TYR A 43 -4.51 -8.53 -5.93
N THR A 44 -5.72 -8.03 -6.22
CA THR A 44 -6.59 -7.44 -5.21
C THR A 44 -8.01 -8.01 -5.30
N ASP A 45 -8.80 -7.74 -4.29
CA ASP A 45 -10.25 -7.95 -4.38
C ASP A 45 -10.96 -6.83 -5.15
N GLN A 46 -12.29 -6.95 -5.24
CA GLN A 46 -13.17 -5.97 -5.89
C GLN A 46 -13.48 -4.75 -4.99
N GLY A 47 -12.79 -4.58 -3.87
CA GLY A 47 -13.00 -3.47 -2.95
C GLY A 47 -12.83 -2.10 -3.64
N LYS A 48 -13.69 -1.13 -3.28
CA LYS A 48 -13.68 0.21 -3.91
C LYS A 48 -12.31 0.89 -3.89
N ILE A 49 -11.54 0.70 -2.84
CA ILE A 49 -10.19 1.29 -2.70
C ILE A 49 -9.20 0.76 -3.75
N TYR A 50 -9.37 -0.51 -4.18
CA TYR A 50 -8.49 -1.14 -5.17
C TYR A 50 -8.94 -0.91 -6.61
N ARG A 51 -10.19 -0.50 -6.83
CA ARG A 51 -10.75 -0.15 -8.14
C ARG A 51 -10.57 1.32 -8.51
N SER A 52 -9.89 2.09 -7.67
CA SER A 52 -9.69 3.51 -7.92
C SER A 52 -8.79 3.74 -9.13
N GLN A 53 -9.14 4.73 -9.95
CA GLN A 53 -8.31 5.18 -11.06
C GLN A 53 -6.91 5.61 -10.57
N GLN A 54 -6.82 6.18 -9.37
CA GLN A 54 -5.54 6.58 -8.78
C GLN A 54 -4.59 5.40 -8.57
N LEU A 55 -5.08 4.24 -8.09
CA LEU A 55 -4.26 3.04 -7.96
C LEU A 55 -3.74 2.57 -9.33
N GLN A 56 -4.60 2.56 -10.33
CA GLN A 56 -4.20 2.18 -11.69
C GLN A 56 -3.11 3.10 -12.24
N LEU A 57 -3.20 4.42 -12.01
CA LEU A 57 -2.19 5.39 -12.41
C LEU A 57 -0.86 5.18 -11.66
N ILE A 58 -0.89 4.93 -10.36
CA ILE A 58 0.30 4.63 -9.55
C ILE A 58 0.98 3.37 -10.11
N CYS A 59 0.23 2.29 -10.30
CA CYS A 59 0.76 1.04 -10.81
C CYS A 59 1.32 1.18 -12.24
N ALA A 60 0.64 1.90 -13.11
CA ALA A 60 1.12 2.16 -14.47
C ALA A 60 2.47 2.91 -14.48
N ARG A 61 2.65 3.91 -13.61
CA ARG A 61 3.94 4.63 -13.48
C ARG A 61 5.07 3.72 -13.00
N MET A 62 4.78 2.78 -12.12
CA MET A 62 5.75 1.79 -11.64
C MET A 62 6.04 0.69 -12.67
N GLY A 63 5.23 0.57 -13.73
CA GLY A 63 5.26 -0.56 -14.66
C GLY A 63 4.70 -1.85 -14.03
N CYS A 64 3.78 -1.71 -13.09
CA CYS A 64 3.09 -2.79 -12.37
C CYS A 64 1.69 -2.99 -12.93
N SER A 65 1.26 -4.24 -13.12
CA SER A 65 -0.12 -4.56 -13.49
C SER A 65 -1.01 -4.71 -12.25
N VAL A 66 -2.31 -4.43 -12.41
CA VAL A 66 -3.31 -4.69 -11.37
C VAL A 66 -4.34 -5.67 -11.92
N ILE A 67 -4.57 -6.77 -11.21
CA ILE A 67 -5.63 -7.74 -11.51
C ILE A 67 -6.58 -7.81 -10.31
N HIS A 68 -7.85 -7.77 -10.59
CA HIS A 68 -8.88 -7.95 -9.58
C HIS A 68 -9.38 -9.39 -9.58
N ALA A 69 -9.52 -9.97 -8.39
CA ALA A 69 -10.10 -11.29 -8.20
C ALA A 69 -11.47 -11.38 -8.87
N GLU A 70 -11.76 -12.52 -9.49
CA GLU A 70 -13.12 -12.79 -9.93
C GLU A 70 -14.07 -12.86 -8.73
N PRO A 71 -15.32 -12.40 -8.91
CA PRO A 71 -16.32 -12.56 -7.88
C PRO A 71 -16.44 -14.06 -7.51
N PHE A 72 -16.47 -14.34 -6.22
CA PHE A 72 -16.64 -15.71 -5.68
C PHE A 72 -15.45 -16.66 -5.91
N ASP A 73 -14.21 -16.16 -6.18
CA ASP A 73 -13.04 -17.01 -6.17
C ASP A 73 -12.38 -17.05 -4.76
N PRO A 74 -12.65 -18.07 -3.94
CA PRO A 74 -12.10 -18.18 -2.59
C PRO A 74 -10.61 -18.55 -2.58
N LYS A 75 -10.09 -19.14 -3.66
CA LYS A 75 -8.71 -19.62 -3.70
C LYS A 75 -7.70 -18.48 -3.79
N SER A 76 -8.08 -17.39 -4.42
CA SER A 76 -7.20 -16.25 -4.67
C SER A 76 -6.82 -15.46 -3.43
N LYS A 77 -7.62 -15.52 -2.34
CA LYS A 77 -7.42 -14.76 -1.11
C LYS A 77 -6.90 -15.59 0.06
N GLY A 78 -6.87 -16.90 -0.06
CA GLY A 78 -6.56 -17.81 1.05
C GLY A 78 -5.23 -17.52 1.75
N LYS A 79 -4.24 -16.97 1.03
CA LYS A 79 -2.91 -16.65 1.59
C LYS A 79 -2.97 -15.45 2.53
N ILE A 80 -3.57 -14.36 2.09
CA ILE A 80 -3.68 -13.14 2.90
C ILE A 80 -4.68 -13.33 4.05
N GLU A 81 -5.74 -14.09 3.85
CA GLU A 81 -6.70 -14.43 4.90
C GLU A 81 -6.03 -15.26 6.01
N ARG A 82 -5.22 -16.25 5.64
CA ARG A 82 -4.42 -17.05 6.59
C ARG A 82 -3.41 -16.18 7.34
N PHE A 83 -2.81 -15.22 6.67
CA PHE A 83 -1.95 -14.24 7.33
C PHE A 83 -2.73 -13.45 8.39
N PHE A 84 -3.89 -12.89 8.06
CA PHE A 84 -4.70 -12.17 9.05
C PHE A 84 -5.21 -13.07 10.19
N GLN A 85 -5.47 -14.34 9.93
CA GLN A 85 -5.74 -15.32 10.98
C GLN A 85 -4.52 -15.48 11.90
N THR A 86 -3.33 -15.57 11.34
CA THR A 86 -2.07 -15.68 12.10
C THR A 86 -1.85 -14.43 12.96
N VAL A 87 -2.08 -13.24 12.43
CA VAL A 87 -2.03 -11.97 13.20
C VAL A 87 -2.97 -12.02 14.40
N ARG A 88 -4.22 -12.45 14.18
CA ARG A 88 -5.22 -12.56 15.28
C ARG A 88 -4.79 -13.53 16.35
N THR A 89 -4.35 -14.73 15.97
CA THR A 89 -4.08 -15.82 16.93
C THR A 89 -2.70 -15.77 17.57
N ARG A 90 -1.69 -15.16 16.91
CA ARG A 90 -0.31 -15.18 17.40
C ARG A 90 0.21 -13.82 17.87
N PHE A 91 -0.37 -12.73 17.37
CA PHE A 91 -0.01 -11.38 17.78
C PHE A 91 -1.08 -10.77 18.69
N LEU A 92 -2.30 -10.54 18.17
CA LEU A 92 -3.35 -9.85 18.93
C LEU A 92 -3.82 -10.63 20.17
N ALA A 93 -3.84 -11.96 20.13
CA ALA A 93 -4.22 -12.78 21.27
C ALA A 93 -3.30 -12.66 22.50
N LYS A 94 -2.16 -11.97 22.38
CA LYS A 94 -1.23 -11.71 23.49
C LYS A 94 -1.50 -10.41 24.23
N PHE A 95 -2.39 -9.56 23.69
CA PHE A 95 -2.72 -8.29 24.34
C PHE A 95 -3.78 -8.49 25.40
N ASP A 96 -3.62 -7.76 26.50
CA ASP A 96 -4.66 -7.62 27.50
C ASP A 96 -5.77 -6.71 26.93
N PRO A 97 -7.05 -7.13 26.94
CA PRO A 97 -8.15 -6.27 26.50
C PRO A 97 -8.29 -4.95 27.29
N GLU A 98 -7.77 -4.91 28.53
CA GLU A 98 -7.77 -3.73 29.40
C GLU A 98 -6.55 -2.81 29.17
N GLU A 99 -5.59 -3.21 28.30
CA GLU A 99 -4.40 -2.41 28.03
C GLU A 99 -4.76 -1.19 27.16
N ASP A 100 -4.52 0.00 27.69
CA ASP A 100 -4.63 1.25 26.93
C ASP A 100 -3.40 1.41 26.03
N ILE A 101 -3.55 1.12 24.74
CA ILE A 101 -2.48 1.16 23.76
C ILE A 101 -2.84 2.09 22.60
N THR A 102 -1.91 2.97 22.24
CA THR A 102 -2.07 3.82 21.07
C THR A 102 -1.87 3.02 19.76
N LEU A 103 -2.42 3.53 18.64
CA LEU A 103 -2.21 2.91 17.33
C LEU A 103 -0.72 2.86 16.95
N GLU A 104 0.05 3.86 17.35
CA GLU A 104 1.48 3.93 17.09
C GLU A 104 2.23 2.82 17.83
N GLU A 105 1.98 2.66 19.14
CA GLU A 105 2.58 1.58 19.95
C GLU A 105 2.17 0.19 19.45
N LEU A 106 0.89 0.02 19.07
CA LEU A 106 0.41 -1.21 18.47
C LEU A 106 1.21 -1.54 17.20
N ASN A 107 1.39 -0.56 16.31
CA ASN A 107 2.15 -0.74 15.08
C ASN A 107 3.63 -1.02 15.35
N GLN A 108 4.26 -0.37 16.33
CA GLN A 108 5.66 -0.63 16.71
C GLN A 108 5.83 -2.08 17.21
N ARG A 109 4.97 -2.56 18.10
CA ARG A 109 4.98 -3.94 18.59
C ARG A 109 4.67 -4.94 17.46
N TYR A 110 3.76 -4.57 16.57
CA TYR A 110 3.41 -5.37 15.40
C TYR A 110 4.57 -5.52 14.42
N PHE A 111 5.29 -4.45 14.08
CA PHE A 111 6.46 -4.51 13.20
C PHE A 111 7.55 -5.39 13.79
N LYS A 112 7.81 -5.24 15.09
CA LYS A 112 8.78 -6.10 15.75
C LYS A 112 8.38 -7.57 15.67
N TRP A 113 7.14 -7.91 15.99
CA TRP A 113 6.64 -9.28 15.87
C TRP A 113 6.70 -9.78 14.42
N LEU A 114 6.36 -8.94 13.45
CA LEU A 114 6.37 -9.30 12.04
C LEU A 114 7.78 -9.69 11.57
N GLU A 115 8.79 -8.87 11.87
CA GLU A 115 10.17 -9.08 11.44
C GLU A 115 10.87 -10.20 12.24
N ASP A 116 10.66 -10.26 13.56
CA ASP A 116 11.39 -11.18 14.43
C ASP A 116 10.74 -12.59 14.49
N ASP A 117 9.42 -12.69 14.31
CA ASP A 117 8.70 -13.97 14.41
C ASP A 117 8.13 -14.42 13.06
N TYR A 118 7.20 -13.67 12.44
CA TYR A 118 6.49 -14.15 11.27
C TYR A 118 7.41 -14.35 10.06
N GLN A 119 8.26 -13.36 9.76
CA GLN A 119 9.15 -13.38 8.60
C GLN A 119 10.26 -14.43 8.70
N GLN A 120 10.64 -14.80 9.92
CA GLN A 120 11.74 -15.76 10.18
C GLN A 120 11.27 -17.20 10.35
N LYS A 121 9.99 -17.41 10.66
CA LYS A 121 9.48 -18.75 10.95
C LYS A 121 9.24 -19.54 9.67
N ILE A 122 9.65 -20.81 9.66
CA ILE A 122 9.40 -21.73 8.53
C ILE A 122 7.90 -21.81 8.27
N HIS A 123 7.50 -21.52 7.03
CA HIS A 123 6.13 -21.57 6.57
C HIS A 123 5.84 -22.95 5.95
N SER A 124 4.83 -23.66 6.47
CA SER A 124 4.49 -25.05 6.07
C SER A 124 4.19 -25.22 4.57
N GLY A 125 3.84 -24.17 3.86
CA GLY A 125 3.54 -24.24 2.42
C GLY A 125 4.73 -23.95 1.52
N THR A 126 5.91 -23.59 2.08
CA THR A 126 7.12 -23.25 1.31
C THR A 126 8.35 -23.95 1.85
N ASP A 127 8.25 -24.59 3.04
CA ASP A 127 9.34 -25.25 3.80
C ASP A 127 10.57 -24.34 4.05
N ARG A 128 10.33 -23.01 3.98
CA ARG A 128 11.33 -21.96 4.21
C ARG A 128 10.69 -20.83 5.01
N SER A 129 11.53 -20.00 5.62
CA SER A 129 11.03 -18.74 6.17
C SER A 129 10.67 -17.78 5.03
N PRO A 130 9.62 -16.94 5.19
CA PRO A 130 9.25 -15.95 4.18
C PRO A 130 10.42 -15.04 3.76
N LEU A 131 11.23 -14.61 4.71
CA LEU A 131 12.37 -13.73 4.43
C LEU A 131 13.46 -14.46 3.64
N GLU A 132 13.86 -15.66 4.07
CA GLU A 132 14.86 -16.48 3.37
C GLU A 132 14.44 -16.76 1.92
N PHE A 133 13.17 -17.15 1.71
CA PHE A 133 12.68 -17.43 0.37
C PHE A 133 12.66 -16.17 -0.49
N PHE A 134 12.18 -15.04 0.02
CA PHE A 134 12.19 -13.78 -0.71
C PHE A 134 13.62 -13.36 -1.08
N MET A 135 14.54 -13.41 -0.12
CA MET A 135 15.95 -13.03 -0.35
C MET A 135 16.65 -13.95 -1.35
N SER A 136 16.25 -15.23 -1.46
CA SER A 136 16.79 -16.13 -2.49
C SER A 136 16.39 -15.75 -3.92
N GLN A 137 15.47 -14.79 -4.08
CA GLN A 137 15.02 -14.23 -5.37
C GLN A 137 15.37 -12.74 -5.51
N ALA A 138 16.26 -12.21 -4.68
CA ALA A 138 16.57 -10.77 -4.60
C ALA A 138 17.07 -10.20 -5.94
N ASP A 139 17.72 -10.99 -6.76
CA ASP A 139 18.18 -10.64 -8.11
C ASP A 139 17.05 -10.28 -9.09
N ARG A 140 15.83 -10.74 -8.80
CA ARG A 140 14.61 -10.42 -9.58
C ARG A 140 13.85 -9.21 -9.10
N VAL A 141 14.23 -8.67 -7.95
CA VAL A 141 13.53 -7.56 -7.32
C VAL A 141 13.96 -6.24 -7.93
N LYS A 142 13.02 -5.49 -8.49
CA LYS A 142 13.25 -4.15 -9.02
C LYS A 142 13.13 -3.12 -7.88
N MET A 143 14.24 -2.78 -7.27
CA MET A 143 14.29 -1.76 -6.21
C MET A 143 14.17 -0.34 -6.77
N VAL A 144 13.51 0.55 -6.00
CA VAL A 144 13.54 2.00 -6.23
C VAL A 144 14.58 2.59 -5.30
N THR A 145 15.69 3.05 -5.86
CA THR A 145 16.81 3.57 -5.07
C THR A 145 16.72 5.06 -4.77
N ASP A 146 16.00 5.82 -5.61
CA ASP A 146 15.79 7.25 -5.43
C ASP A 146 14.42 7.51 -4.77
N PRO A 147 14.39 8.07 -3.55
CA PRO A 147 13.13 8.43 -2.88
C PRO A 147 12.25 9.40 -3.68
N LYS A 148 12.84 10.29 -4.47
CA LYS A 148 12.08 11.24 -5.32
C LYS A 148 11.32 10.52 -6.41
N VAL A 149 11.92 9.52 -7.04
CA VAL A 149 11.25 8.68 -8.04
C VAL A 149 10.09 7.90 -7.40
N LEU A 150 10.32 7.38 -6.19
CA LEU A 150 9.24 6.75 -5.43
C LEU A 150 8.08 7.73 -5.16
N ASP A 151 8.39 8.94 -4.69
CA ASP A 151 7.38 9.97 -4.45
C ASP A 151 6.59 10.29 -5.71
N GLU A 152 7.26 10.45 -6.86
CA GLU A 152 6.62 10.72 -8.15
C GLU A 152 5.64 9.62 -8.58
N TYR A 153 5.96 8.34 -8.33
CA TYR A 153 5.04 7.24 -8.62
C TYR A 153 3.73 7.36 -7.84
N PHE A 154 3.80 7.86 -6.61
CA PHE A 154 2.68 7.95 -5.68
C PHE A 154 1.98 9.31 -5.65
N LEU A 155 2.36 10.29 -6.50
CA LEU A 155 1.62 11.53 -6.65
C LEU A 155 0.19 11.24 -7.13
N LEU A 156 -0.78 11.84 -6.45
CA LEU A 156 -2.16 11.84 -6.89
C LEU A 156 -2.37 12.85 -8.01
N ARG A 157 -3.37 12.61 -8.84
CA ARG A 157 -3.74 13.52 -9.93
C ARG A 157 -5.23 13.80 -9.87
N GLU A 158 -5.58 15.06 -9.91
CA GLU A 158 -6.96 15.48 -9.98
C GLU A 158 -7.11 16.63 -10.98
N GLU A 159 -8.19 16.62 -11.76
CA GLU A 159 -8.57 17.77 -12.53
C GLU A 159 -9.30 18.77 -11.64
N ARG A 160 -8.86 20.01 -11.66
CA ARG A 160 -9.52 21.13 -10.99
C ARG A 160 -9.81 22.25 -11.96
N LYS A 161 -10.95 22.92 -11.78
CA LYS A 161 -11.25 24.14 -12.50
C LYS A 161 -10.59 25.31 -11.76
N VAL A 162 -9.89 26.15 -12.51
CA VAL A 162 -9.35 27.40 -11.97
C VAL A 162 -10.50 28.38 -11.78
N GLU A 163 -10.67 28.88 -10.56
CA GLU A 163 -11.69 29.87 -10.21
C GLU A 163 -11.39 31.23 -10.88
N ALA A 164 -12.37 32.15 -10.89
CA ALA A 164 -12.20 33.45 -11.52
C ALA A 164 -11.10 34.32 -10.85
N ASP A 165 -10.83 34.06 -9.57
CA ASP A 165 -9.76 34.68 -8.79
C ASP A 165 -8.37 34.04 -9.01
N GLY A 166 -8.27 33.06 -9.91
CA GLY A 166 -7.02 32.34 -10.22
C GLY A 166 -6.61 31.30 -9.22
N ASN A 167 -7.52 30.86 -8.35
CA ASN A 167 -7.27 29.84 -7.36
C ASN A 167 -7.82 28.47 -7.78
N ILE A 168 -7.23 27.39 -7.22
CA ILE A 168 -7.75 26.03 -7.24
C ILE A 168 -7.87 25.52 -5.82
N SER A 169 -8.86 24.67 -5.56
CA SER A 169 -9.04 24.00 -4.26
C SER A 169 -8.64 22.55 -4.37
N VAL A 170 -7.69 22.11 -3.50
CA VAL A 170 -7.21 20.71 -3.38
C VAL A 170 -7.18 20.35 -1.91
N GLN A 171 -7.82 19.27 -1.52
CA GLN A 171 -7.89 18.81 -0.11
C GLN A 171 -8.29 19.91 0.89
N ASN A 172 -9.29 20.73 0.53
CA ASN A 172 -9.77 21.88 1.32
C ASN A 172 -8.76 23.03 1.51
N LEU A 173 -7.63 23.00 0.79
CA LEU A 173 -6.67 24.09 0.73
C LEU A 173 -6.80 24.81 -0.61
N LYS A 174 -6.62 26.14 -0.59
CA LYS A 174 -6.60 26.98 -1.78
C LYS A 174 -5.17 27.25 -2.21
N TYR A 175 -4.91 27.08 -3.50
CA TYR A 175 -3.62 27.34 -4.14
C TYR A 175 -3.81 28.32 -5.29
N GLN A 176 -2.99 29.36 -5.37
CA GLN A 176 -2.95 30.24 -6.51
C GLN A 176 -2.14 29.61 -7.64
N VAL A 177 -2.67 29.68 -8.87
CA VAL A 177 -1.92 29.20 -10.05
C VAL A 177 -0.96 30.28 -10.55
N ASP A 178 0.16 29.86 -11.17
CA ASP A 178 1.20 30.80 -11.63
C ASP A 178 0.73 31.81 -12.70
N SER A 179 -0.32 31.49 -13.44
CA SER A 179 -0.87 32.35 -14.50
C SER A 179 -2.37 32.48 -14.38
N PRO A 180 -2.88 33.14 -13.33
CA PRO A 180 -4.29 33.15 -12.98
C PRO A 180 -5.19 33.73 -14.11
N LEU A 181 -4.76 34.80 -14.78
CA LEU A 181 -5.54 35.45 -15.87
C LEU A 181 -5.67 34.56 -17.12
N ILE A 182 -4.66 33.72 -17.41
CA ILE A 182 -4.66 32.84 -18.58
C ILE A 182 -5.45 31.55 -18.29
N LEU A 183 -5.45 31.11 -17.06
CA LEU A 183 -6.00 29.81 -16.66
C LEU A 183 -7.40 29.91 -16.06
N ALA A 184 -7.88 31.12 -15.69
CA ALA A 184 -9.21 31.31 -15.13
C ALA A 184 -10.31 30.65 -15.99
N GLY A 185 -11.15 29.86 -15.36
CA GLY A 185 -12.21 29.10 -16.01
C GLY A 185 -11.78 27.80 -16.70
N LYS A 186 -10.47 27.56 -16.91
CA LYS A 186 -9.95 26.32 -17.51
C LYS A 186 -9.82 25.20 -16.48
N ARG A 187 -9.79 23.96 -16.97
CA ARG A 187 -9.42 22.81 -16.15
C ARG A 187 -7.92 22.55 -16.24
N VAL A 188 -7.30 22.31 -15.11
CA VAL A 188 -5.88 21.98 -14.97
C VAL A 188 -5.71 20.68 -14.23
N GLU A 189 -4.70 19.89 -14.60
CA GLU A 189 -4.30 18.70 -13.84
C GLU A 189 -3.42 19.16 -12.66
N VAL A 190 -3.82 18.79 -11.47
CA VAL A 190 -3.06 19.05 -10.24
C VAL A 190 -2.44 17.74 -9.77
N ARG A 191 -1.17 17.79 -9.38
CA ARG A 191 -0.41 16.66 -8.81
C ARG A 191 -0.01 17.01 -7.39
N PHE A 192 -0.22 16.08 -6.44
CA PHE A 192 0.04 16.33 -5.02
C PHE A 192 0.29 15.03 -4.24
#